data_31d3e13b59446164b18bc2ace60b7372
#
_entry.id   31d3e13b59446164b18bc2ace60b7372
#
_cell.length_a   1.000
_cell.length_b   1.000
_cell.length_c   1.000
_cell.angle_alpha   90.00
_cell.angle_beta   90.00
_cell.angle_gamma   90.00
#
_symmetry.space_group_name_H-M   'P 1'
#
loop_
_entity.id
_entity.type
_entity.pdbx_description
1 polymer ?
#
loop_
_entity_poly.entity_id
_entity_poly.type
_entity_poly.pdbx_seq_one_letter_code
_entity_poly.pdbx_strand_id
1 'polypeptide(L)'
;MNTIAAMRTSDYATTDAYLAAMINQSTANLVSDVKAWLNAKYRAQGALSYLNVGKYQRGVITYNVPANFSRGIYFRRNRADLFTQLYLPSISFLCNNTATGNTLTITDSLGQTATYTFDTAAGVPTVIKTDFYSEALWVRASVDNTTLDTATTQINTTCGTCTSIESPTWIAESWDGTNAGKSKDTYGMIATTQVICGEANEMCIFRSSYNFQQAALQRFGFDIMEALAYRTDRANPQTMRKEDALELLPVYENKYETALELLRENSLQAIASVAGQSPCFTVNSLNYSDVMESPRNRSIPYNYGRLY
;
A
#
# COMPACT_ATOMS: atom_id res chain seq x y z
N MET A 1 3.34 -28.81 22.45
CA MET A 1 2.18 -27.99 22.88
C MET A 1 2.28 -27.52 24.34
N ASN A 2 2.68 -28.38 25.30
CA ASN A 2 2.75 -28.01 26.71
C ASN A 2 3.70 -26.85 27.04
N THR A 3 4.83 -26.73 26.33
CA THR A 3 5.81 -25.66 26.55
C THR A 3 5.23 -24.29 26.20
N ILE A 4 4.53 -24.18 25.07
CA ILE A 4 3.93 -22.91 24.61
C ILE A 4 2.76 -22.52 25.52
N ALA A 5 1.94 -23.49 25.96
CA ALA A 5 0.87 -23.22 26.92
C ALA A 5 1.38 -22.66 28.24
N ALA A 6 2.59 -23.11 28.70
CA ALA A 6 3.23 -22.61 29.90
C ALA A 6 3.87 -21.20 29.72
N MET A 7 4.11 -20.77 28.49
CA MET A 7 4.62 -19.42 28.20
C MET A 7 3.50 -18.36 28.21
N ARG A 8 2.25 -18.77 28.16
CA ARG A 8 1.12 -17.84 28.13
C ARG A 8 1.09 -17.01 29.41
N THR A 9 1.07 -15.71 29.24
CA THR A 9 0.88 -14.75 30.33
C THR A 9 -0.61 -14.58 30.66
N SER A 10 -0.91 -13.97 31.82
CA SER A 10 -2.29 -13.64 32.22
C SER A 10 -3.04 -12.73 31.23
N ASP A 11 -2.31 -12.05 30.36
CA ASP A 11 -2.87 -11.11 29.38
C ASP A 11 -3.61 -11.79 28.22
N TYR A 12 -3.44 -13.12 28.07
CA TYR A 12 -4.05 -13.89 27.00
C TYR A 12 -5.01 -14.95 27.55
N ALA A 13 -6.25 -14.93 27.08
CA ALA A 13 -7.28 -15.86 27.54
C ALA A 13 -6.99 -17.33 27.13
N THR A 14 -6.37 -17.55 25.97
CA THR A 14 -6.09 -18.88 25.41
C THR A 14 -4.66 -18.97 24.86
N THR A 15 -4.15 -20.19 24.74
CA THR A 15 -2.84 -20.45 24.10
C THR A 15 -2.85 -20.02 22.63
N ASP A 16 -3.99 -20.20 21.93
CA ASP A 16 -4.11 -19.81 20.53
C ASP A 16 -4.06 -18.27 20.37
N ALA A 17 -4.69 -17.52 21.30
CA ALA A 17 -4.59 -16.07 21.32
C ALA A 17 -3.15 -15.59 21.56
N TYR A 18 -2.44 -16.25 22.46
CA TYR A 18 -1.01 -15.97 22.71
C TYR A 18 -0.13 -16.26 21.48
N LEU A 19 -0.32 -17.42 20.83
CA LEU A 19 0.39 -17.77 19.60
C LEU A 19 0.10 -16.79 18.46
N ALA A 20 -1.14 -16.42 18.29
CA ALA A 20 -1.55 -15.44 17.27
C ALA A 20 -0.87 -14.08 17.52
N ALA A 21 -0.80 -13.62 18.76
CA ALA A 21 -0.12 -12.39 19.12
C ALA A 21 1.40 -12.48 18.85
N MET A 22 2.03 -13.60 19.20
CA MET A 22 3.46 -13.82 18.92
C MET A 22 3.74 -13.86 17.41
N ILE A 23 2.92 -14.54 16.62
CA ILE A 23 3.07 -14.60 15.17
C ILE A 23 2.94 -13.19 14.58
N ASN A 24 1.97 -12.41 15.04
CA ASN A 24 1.78 -11.03 14.59
C ASN A 24 2.99 -10.15 14.96
N GLN A 25 3.51 -10.29 16.18
CA GLN A 25 4.69 -9.56 16.63
C GLN A 25 5.93 -9.95 15.82
N SER A 26 6.18 -11.23 15.62
CA SER A 26 7.33 -11.73 14.83
C SER A 26 7.24 -11.27 13.37
N THR A 27 6.04 -11.26 12.81
CA THR A 27 5.80 -10.74 11.47
C THR A 27 6.08 -9.23 11.41
N ALA A 28 5.64 -8.47 12.40
CA ALA A 28 5.91 -7.03 12.49
C ALA A 28 7.42 -6.74 12.63
N ASN A 29 8.13 -7.52 13.45
CA ASN A 29 9.58 -7.43 13.61
C ASN A 29 10.30 -7.70 12.27
N LEU A 30 9.93 -8.78 11.56
CA LEU A 30 10.47 -9.09 10.23
C LEU A 30 10.22 -7.95 9.24
N VAL A 31 8.99 -7.42 9.21
CA VAL A 31 8.64 -6.28 8.35
C VAL A 31 9.51 -5.07 8.68
N SER A 32 9.75 -4.80 9.96
CA SER A 32 10.64 -3.72 10.41
C SER A 32 12.08 -3.92 9.95
N ASP A 33 12.62 -5.14 10.06
CA ASP A 33 13.98 -5.48 9.65
C ASP A 33 14.16 -5.34 8.13
N VAL A 34 13.15 -5.75 7.35
CA VAL A 34 13.16 -5.57 5.88
C VAL A 34 13.03 -4.11 5.50
N LYS A 35 12.13 -3.35 6.16
CA LYS A 35 11.97 -1.90 5.93
C LYS A 35 13.24 -1.11 6.26
N ALA A 36 13.87 -1.39 7.38
CA ALA A 36 15.11 -0.73 7.79
C ALA A 36 16.21 -0.94 6.75
N TRP A 37 16.32 -2.18 6.23
CA TRP A 37 17.28 -2.50 5.19
C TRP A 37 16.93 -1.84 3.84
N LEU A 38 15.65 -1.86 3.41
CA LEU A 38 15.20 -1.18 2.19
C LEU A 38 15.44 0.33 2.26
N ASN A 39 15.09 0.98 3.37
CA ASN A 39 15.31 2.41 3.55
C ASN A 39 16.78 2.80 3.54
N ALA A 40 17.69 1.93 3.96
CA ALA A 40 19.12 2.18 3.89
C ALA A 40 19.67 2.13 2.44
N LYS A 41 19.03 1.33 1.57
CA LYS A 41 19.47 1.11 0.17
C LYS A 41 18.61 1.86 -0.85
N TYR A 42 17.30 1.95 -0.61
CA TYR A 42 16.30 2.45 -1.55
C TYR A 42 15.34 3.40 -0.83
N ARG A 43 15.54 4.69 -1.02
CA ARG A 43 14.55 5.66 -0.55
C ARG A 43 13.38 5.69 -1.52
N ALA A 44 12.22 5.25 -1.08
CA ALA A 44 10.98 5.56 -1.75
C ALA A 44 10.82 7.09 -1.85
N GLN A 45 10.54 7.60 -3.04
CA GLN A 45 10.25 9.02 -3.21
C GLN A 45 8.86 9.33 -2.64
N GLY A 46 8.69 10.50 -2.03
CA GLY A 46 7.38 10.97 -1.58
C GLY A 46 6.37 11.16 -2.73
N ALA A 47 5.65 12.26 -2.78
CA ALA A 47 4.73 12.54 -3.87
C ALA A 47 5.47 12.61 -5.22
N LEU A 48 5.11 11.70 -6.14
CA LEU A 48 5.77 11.53 -7.43
C LEU A 48 5.20 12.44 -8.51
N SER A 49 3.88 12.58 -8.51
CA SER A 49 3.16 13.36 -9.51
C SER A 49 1.80 13.78 -8.99
N TYR A 50 1.24 14.80 -9.65
CA TYR A 50 -0.11 15.30 -9.39
C TYR A 50 -0.96 15.11 -10.63
N LEU A 51 -2.20 14.66 -10.46
CA LEU A 51 -3.22 14.67 -11.49
C LEU A 51 -4.25 15.74 -11.11
N ASN A 52 -4.20 16.88 -11.80
CA ASN A 52 -5.20 17.94 -11.65
C ASN A 52 -6.34 17.67 -12.62
N VAL A 53 -7.44 17.15 -12.10
CA VAL A 53 -8.58 16.69 -12.89
C VAL A 53 -9.71 17.70 -12.79
N GLY A 54 -10.22 18.07 -13.95
CA GLY A 54 -11.33 19.02 -14.09
C GLY A 54 -10.87 20.48 -14.07
N LYS A 55 -11.40 21.25 -14.98
CA LYS A 55 -11.32 22.71 -15.00
C LYS A 55 -12.62 23.30 -15.56
N TYR A 56 -12.97 24.47 -15.11
CA TYR A 56 -14.07 25.21 -15.73
C TYR A 56 -13.69 25.67 -17.13
N GLN A 57 -14.63 25.64 -18.04
CA GLN A 57 -14.44 26.24 -19.35
C GLN A 57 -14.25 27.77 -19.20
N ARG A 58 -13.38 28.34 -20.03
CA ARG A 58 -13.27 29.80 -20.12
C ARG A 58 -14.54 30.35 -20.72
N GLY A 59 -15.19 31.30 -20.06
CA GLY A 59 -16.42 31.93 -20.51
C GLY A 59 -17.59 31.68 -19.58
N VAL A 60 -18.78 31.52 -20.13
CA VAL A 60 -19.98 31.25 -19.34
C VAL A 60 -19.95 29.83 -18.81
N ILE A 61 -20.14 29.67 -17.51
CA ILE A 61 -20.29 28.35 -16.87
C ILE A 61 -21.63 27.77 -17.34
N THR A 62 -21.59 26.64 -18.01
CA THR A 62 -22.78 25.87 -18.38
C THR A 62 -23.03 24.78 -17.38
N TYR A 63 -24.28 24.41 -17.18
CA TYR A 63 -24.67 23.37 -16.23
C TYR A 63 -25.35 22.22 -16.95
N ASN A 64 -25.13 21.03 -16.49
CA ASN A 64 -25.76 19.83 -17.02
C ASN A 64 -27.10 19.59 -16.34
N VAL A 65 -28.04 19.05 -17.09
CA VAL A 65 -29.31 18.59 -16.53
C VAL A 65 -29.05 17.41 -15.58
N PRO A 66 -29.82 17.31 -14.47
CA PRO A 66 -29.78 16.16 -13.59
C PRO A 66 -29.93 14.84 -14.34
N ALA A 67 -29.28 13.80 -13.87
CA ALA A 67 -29.29 12.47 -14.47
C ALA A 67 -29.63 11.40 -13.44
N ASN A 68 -30.21 10.30 -13.87
CA ASN A 68 -30.66 9.21 -13.00
C ASN A 68 -29.55 8.22 -12.65
N PHE A 69 -28.31 8.65 -12.66
CA PHE A 69 -27.16 7.80 -12.34
C PHE A 69 -25.98 8.63 -11.80
N SER A 70 -25.10 7.96 -11.09
CA SER A 70 -23.92 8.59 -10.51
C SER A 70 -22.90 8.94 -11.58
N ARG A 71 -22.39 10.17 -11.53
CA ARG A 71 -21.37 10.70 -12.44
C ARG A 71 -20.15 11.18 -11.66
N GLY A 72 -19.01 11.27 -12.32
CA GLY A 72 -17.83 11.77 -11.67
C GLY A 72 -16.51 11.55 -12.38
N ILE A 73 -15.51 11.13 -11.60
CA ILE A 73 -14.15 10.93 -12.05
C ILE A 73 -13.76 9.47 -11.80
N TYR A 74 -13.06 8.90 -12.76
CA TYR A 74 -12.52 7.54 -12.69
C TYR A 74 -11.02 7.59 -12.86
N PHE A 75 -10.30 7.00 -11.93
CA PHE A 75 -8.86 6.85 -11.96
C PHE A 75 -8.53 5.38 -12.16
N ARG A 76 -7.64 5.08 -13.08
CA ARG A 76 -7.14 3.72 -13.29
C ARG A 76 -5.64 3.70 -13.38
N ARG A 77 -5.04 2.59 -12.98
CA ARG A 77 -3.60 2.39 -13.20
C ARG A 77 -3.31 2.23 -14.69
N ASN A 78 -2.31 2.96 -15.16
CA ASN A 78 -1.81 2.87 -16.53
C ASN A 78 -0.86 1.69 -16.70
N ARG A 79 -0.09 1.38 -15.63
CA ARG A 79 0.86 0.27 -15.60
C ARG A 79 0.68 -0.53 -14.32
N ALA A 80 1.09 -1.80 -14.36
CA ALA A 80 1.14 -2.66 -13.19
C ALA A 80 2.31 -2.26 -12.27
N ASP A 81 2.23 -1.08 -11.67
CA ASP A 81 3.17 -0.59 -10.68
C ASP A 81 2.61 -0.88 -9.29
N LEU A 82 3.21 -1.85 -8.61
CA LEU A 82 2.77 -2.29 -7.28
C LEU A 82 3.18 -1.33 -6.16
N PHE A 83 4.02 -0.33 -6.46
CA PHE A 83 4.59 0.57 -5.46
C PHE A 83 3.88 1.92 -5.37
N THR A 84 2.98 2.22 -6.29
CA THR A 84 2.26 3.51 -6.28
C THR A 84 0.87 3.38 -5.71
N GLN A 85 0.49 4.40 -4.95
CA GLN A 85 -0.86 4.62 -4.41
C GLN A 85 -1.44 5.91 -4.97
N LEU A 86 -2.76 5.95 -5.08
CA LEU A 86 -3.49 7.17 -5.35
C LEU A 86 -3.96 7.78 -4.04
N TYR A 87 -3.64 9.04 -3.80
CA TYR A 87 -4.14 9.83 -2.68
C TYR A 87 -5.05 10.95 -3.16
N LEU A 88 -6.27 10.96 -2.68
CA LEU A 88 -7.28 11.99 -2.92
C LEU A 88 -7.50 12.82 -1.65
N PRO A 89 -6.82 13.95 -1.50
CA PRO A 89 -6.97 14.80 -0.31
C PRO A 89 -8.33 15.50 -0.26
N SER A 90 -8.83 15.94 -1.41
CA SER A 90 -10.12 16.64 -1.51
C SER A 90 -10.66 16.64 -2.94
N ILE A 91 -11.97 16.82 -3.04
CA ILE A 91 -12.69 17.05 -4.31
C ILE A 91 -13.50 18.33 -4.15
N SER A 92 -13.37 19.25 -5.11
CA SER A 92 -14.23 20.42 -5.23
C SER A 92 -15.39 20.11 -6.16
N PHE A 93 -16.58 20.58 -5.79
CA PHE A 93 -17.81 20.35 -6.54
C PHE A 93 -18.56 21.65 -6.78
N LEU A 94 -19.04 21.89 -8.01
CA LEU A 94 -19.79 23.08 -8.37
C LEU A 94 -21.13 22.72 -9.00
N CYS A 95 -22.21 23.30 -8.47
CA CYS A 95 -23.57 23.16 -8.97
C CYS A 95 -24.26 24.51 -9.19
N ASN A 96 -25.31 24.51 -10.04
CA ASN A 96 -26.19 25.68 -10.25
C ASN A 96 -27.27 25.79 -9.17
N ASN A 97 -27.59 24.73 -8.47
CA ASN A 97 -28.64 24.68 -7.48
C ASN A 97 -28.10 24.50 -6.06
N THR A 98 -28.88 25.00 -5.10
CA THR A 98 -28.65 24.72 -3.67
C THR A 98 -29.36 23.42 -3.31
N ALA A 99 -28.62 22.48 -2.75
CA ALA A 99 -29.16 21.20 -2.27
C ALA A 99 -28.42 20.74 -1.03
N THR A 100 -29.11 20.03 -0.15
CA THR A 100 -28.55 19.53 1.11
C THR A 100 -28.54 18.02 1.14
N GLY A 101 -27.61 17.45 1.92
CA GLY A 101 -27.51 16.01 2.12
C GLY A 101 -27.07 15.22 0.88
N ASN A 102 -26.34 15.85 -0.02
CA ASN A 102 -25.78 15.15 -1.19
C ASN A 102 -24.67 14.20 -0.76
N THR A 103 -24.46 13.16 -1.53
CA THR A 103 -23.50 12.10 -1.21
C THR A 103 -22.43 11.96 -2.29
N LEU A 104 -21.19 12.14 -1.91
CA LEU A 104 -20.01 11.73 -2.69
C LEU A 104 -19.60 10.33 -2.25
N THR A 105 -19.56 9.39 -3.18
CA THR A 105 -19.08 8.02 -2.93
C THR A 105 -17.75 7.80 -3.63
N ILE A 106 -16.75 7.36 -2.91
CA ILE A 106 -15.47 6.92 -3.46
C ILE A 106 -15.37 5.41 -3.26
N THR A 107 -15.17 4.68 -4.35
CA THR A 107 -15.06 3.21 -4.34
C THR A 107 -13.84 2.80 -5.16
N ASP A 108 -13.16 1.74 -4.72
CA ASP A 108 -12.02 1.19 -5.43
C ASP A 108 -12.22 -0.29 -5.83
N SER A 109 -11.25 -0.84 -6.59
CA SER A 109 -11.31 -2.23 -7.07
C SER A 109 -11.08 -3.28 -5.99
N LEU A 110 -10.65 -2.89 -4.79
CA LEU A 110 -10.47 -3.78 -3.64
C LEU A 110 -11.74 -3.84 -2.78
N GLY A 111 -12.79 -3.06 -3.14
CA GLY A 111 -14.04 -3.00 -2.40
C GLY A 111 -14.03 -1.97 -1.25
N GLN A 112 -12.96 -1.20 -1.10
CA GLN A 112 -12.96 -0.08 -0.16
C GLN A 112 -13.97 0.97 -0.64
N THR A 113 -14.86 1.41 0.25
CA THR A 113 -15.85 2.43 -0.04
C THR A 113 -15.88 3.47 1.05
N ALA A 114 -15.82 4.75 0.68
CA ALA A 114 -15.98 5.88 1.58
C ALA A 114 -17.10 6.78 1.05
N THR A 115 -17.92 7.29 1.98
CA THR A 115 -19.08 8.13 1.68
C THR A 115 -18.97 9.43 2.45
N TYR A 116 -19.15 10.56 1.74
CA TYR A 116 -19.07 11.91 2.29
C TYR A 116 -20.34 12.66 2.00
N THR A 117 -21.00 13.15 3.04
CA THR A 117 -22.17 13.98 2.90
C THR A 117 -21.79 15.45 2.77
N PHE A 118 -22.39 16.17 1.84
CA PHE A 118 -22.12 17.59 1.60
C PHE A 118 -23.34 18.35 1.11
N ASP A 119 -23.30 19.66 1.32
CA ASP A 119 -24.32 20.58 0.82
C ASP A 119 -23.74 21.43 -0.28
N THR A 120 -24.59 21.85 -1.22
CA THR A 120 -24.20 22.76 -2.30
C THR A 120 -24.92 24.09 -2.16
N ALA A 121 -24.23 25.17 -2.55
CA ALA A 121 -24.82 26.48 -2.79
C ALA A 121 -24.69 26.84 -4.26
N ALA A 122 -25.74 27.42 -4.86
CA ALA A 122 -25.79 27.73 -6.27
C ALA A 122 -24.60 28.60 -6.69
N GLY A 123 -23.83 28.12 -7.66
CA GLY A 123 -22.67 28.84 -8.22
C GLY A 123 -21.46 28.96 -7.29
N VAL A 124 -21.46 28.30 -6.13
CA VAL A 124 -20.33 28.33 -5.17
C VAL A 124 -19.65 26.97 -5.12
N PRO A 125 -18.31 26.91 -5.33
CA PRO A 125 -17.58 25.64 -5.19
C PRO A 125 -17.62 25.13 -3.76
N THR A 126 -18.04 23.89 -3.57
CA THR A 126 -17.98 23.19 -2.29
C THR A 126 -16.75 22.27 -2.26
N VAL A 127 -15.93 22.37 -1.24
CA VAL A 127 -14.73 21.53 -1.08
C VAL A 127 -15.04 20.43 -0.08
N ILE A 128 -14.90 19.20 -0.52
CA ILE A 128 -15.11 17.98 0.27
C ILE A 128 -13.72 17.41 0.59
N LYS A 129 -13.36 17.36 1.87
CA LYS A 129 -12.12 16.70 2.32
C LYS A 129 -12.36 15.20 2.31
N THR A 130 -11.54 14.47 1.58
CA THR A 130 -11.72 13.04 1.39
C THR A 130 -10.65 12.20 2.08
N ASP A 131 -9.40 12.68 2.10
CA ASP A 131 -8.24 11.98 2.67
C ASP A 131 -8.21 10.47 2.34
N PHE A 132 -8.58 10.14 1.10
CA PHE A 132 -8.75 8.77 0.64
C PHE A 132 -7.47 8.26 -0.02
N TYR A 133 -6.98 7.11 0.45
CA TYR A 133 -5.82 6.40 -0.10
C TYR A 133 -6.26 5.09 -0.72
N SER A 134 -5.70 4.73 -1.88
CA SER A 134 -5.99 3.47 -2.52
C SER A 134 -4.79 2.89 -3.27
N GLU A 135 -4.59 1.59 -3.08
CA GLU A 135 -3.63 0.75 -3.80
C GLU A 135 -4.28 -0.02 -4.95
N ALA A 136 -5.54 0.20 -5.16
CA ALA A 136 -6.37 -0.55 -6.09
C ALA A 136 -5.98 -0.34 -7.55
N LEU A 137 -6.50 -1.17 -8.45
CA LEU A 137 -6.31 -1.02 -9.88
C LEU A 137 -7.08 0.17 -10.45
N TRP A 138 -8.18 0.53 -9.80
CA TRP A 138 -8.95 1.71 -10.12
C TRP A 138 -9.65 2.29 -8.89
N VAL A 139 -9.91 3.59 -8.94
CA VAL A 139 -10.68 4.35 -7.96
C VAL A 139 -11.73 5.17 -8.69
N ARG A 140 -12.95 5.19 -8.21
CA ARG A 140 -14.05 5.98 -8.74
C ARG A 140 -14.58 6.91 -7.67
N ALA A 141 -14.62 8.20 -7.97
CA ALA A 141 -15.31 9.22 -7.18
C ALA A 141 -16.57 9.65 -7.94
N SER A 142 -17.73 9.45 -7.37
CA SER A 142 -19.01 9.73 -8.03
C SER A 142 -20.02 10.35 -7.09
N VAL A 143 -20.87 11.23 -7.63
CA VAL A 143 -22.01 11.83 -6.94
C VAL A 143 -23.28 11.39 -7.64
N ASP A 144 -24.30 11.06 -6.86
CA ASP A 144 -25.64 10.85 -7.40
C ASP A 144 -26.17 12.18 -7.95
N ASN A 145 -26.51 12.18 -9.23
CA ASN A 145 -26.82 13.39 -9.98
C ASN A 145 -28.31 13.54 -10.26
N THR A 146 -29.17 12.85 -9.51
CA THR A 146 -30.63 12.89 -9.73
C THR A 146 -31.25 14.25 -9.43
N THR A 147 -30.64 15.05 -8.59
CA THR A 147 -31.14 16.37 -8.14
C THR A 147 -30.17 17.52 -8.36
N LEU A 148 -28.96 17.25 -8.84
CA LEU A 148 -27.89 18.23 -8.95
C LEU A 148 -27.69 18.70 -10.40
N ASP A 149 -27.82 20.00 -10.63
CA ASP A 149 -27.39 20.67 -11.83
C ASP A 149 -25.89 20.94 -11.77
N THR A 150 -25.08 19.99 -12.22
CA THR A 150 -23.62 20.07 -12.13
C THR A 150 -23.04 21.00 -13.18
N ALA A 151 -22.03 21.77 -12.82
CA ALA A 151 -21.29 22.56 -13.79
C ALA A 151 -20.60 21.66 -14.83
N THR A 152 -20.53 22.13 -16.08
CA THR A 152 -19.71 21.48 -17.10
C THR A 152 -18.24 21.76 -16.81
N THR A 153 -17.51 20.75 -16.40
CA THR A 153 -16.09 20.80 -16.14
C THR A 153 -15.37 19.85 -17.07
N GLN A 154 -14.30 20.32 -17.69
CA GLN A 154 -13.57 19.48 -18.66
C GLN A 154 -12.36 18.82 -18.03
N ILE A 155 -12.05 17.63 -18.50
CA ILE A 155 -10.74 16.99 -18.28
C ILE A 155 -9.66 17.99 -18.73
N ASN A 156 -8.73 18.29 -17.84
CA ASN A 156 -7.67 19.26 -18.10
C ASN A 156 -6.55 18.62 -18.93
N THR A 157 -6.72 18.58 -20.25
CA THR A 157 -5.71 18.02 -21.16
C THR A 157 -5.10 19.10 -22.03
N THR A 158 -3.87 18.93 -22.46
CA THR A 158 -3.21 19.76 -23.47
C THR A 158 -3.65 19.38 -24.89
N CYS A 159 -4.22 18.19 -25.06
CA CYS A 159 -4.69 17.65 -26.33
C CYS A 159 -6.18 17.96 -26.52
N GLY A 160 -6.55 18.61 -27.62
CA GLY A 160 -7.96 18.97 -27.91
C GLY A 160 -8.92 17.78 -28.09
N THR A 161 -8.42 16.59 -28.39
CA THR A 161 -9.19 15.36 -28.60
C THR A 161 -9.11 14.39 -27.42
N CYS A 162 -8.18 14.58 -26.47
CA CYS A 162 -7.98 13.67 -25.36
C CYS A 162 -9.13 13.75 -24.34
N THR A 163 -9.53 12.61 -23.82
CA THR A 163 -10.58 12.45 -22.80
C THR A 163 -10.02 12.06 -21.43
N SER A 164 -8.69 11.98 -21.30
CA SER A 164 -8.00 11.55 -20.10
C SER A 164 -6.81 12.44 -19.76
N ILE A 165 -6.43 12.46 -18.49
CA ILE A 165 -5.15 12.98 -18.00
C ILE A 165 -4.31 11.80 -17.59
N GLU A 166 -3.05 11.78 -18.02
CA GLU A 166 -2.14 10.67 -17.78
C GLU A 166 -0.93 11.12 -16.97
N SER A 167 -0.58 10.30 -15.99
CA SER A 167 0.73 10.24 -15.38
C SER A 167 1.43 8.94 -15.80
N PRO A 168 2.71 8.75 -15.52
CA PRO A 168 3.39 7.49 -15.83
C PRO A 168 2.67 6.24 -15.33
N THR A 169 1.97 6.34 -14.21
CA THR A 169 1.38 5.19 -13.50
C THR A 169 -0.15 5.24 -13.40
N TRP A 170 -0.77 6.41 -13.52
CA TRP A 170 -2.21 6.58 -13.37
C TRP A 170 -2.81 7.42 -14.50
N ILE A 171 -4.05 7.09 -14.84
CA ILE A 171 -4.88 7.82 -15.81
C ILE A 171 -6.15 8.26 -15.11
N ALA A 172 -6.52 9.53 -15.28
CA ALA A 172 -7.81 10.07 -14.85
C ALA A 172 -8.72 10.30 -16.04
N GLU A 173 -9.95 9.83 -15.95
CA GLU A 173 -10.99 9.88 -16.96
C GLU A 173 -12.31 10.35 -16.33
N SER A 174 -13.25 10.85 -17.15
CA SER A 174 -14.61 11.09 -16.68
C SER A 174 -15.35 9.76 -16.47
N TRP A 175 -16.32 9.78 -15.57
CA TRP A 175 -17.26 8.69 -15.35
C TRP A 175 -18.67 9.15 -15.65
N ASP A 176 -19.33 8.54 -16.65
CA ASP A 176 -20.69 8.91 -17.07
C ASP A 176 -21.82 8.13 -16.37
N GLY A 177 -21.46 7.29 -15.39
CA GLY A 177 -22.38 6.39 -14.68
C GLY A 177 -22.31 4.95 -15.17
N THR A 178 -21.77 4.71 -16.36
CA THR A 178 -21.65 3.37 -16.95
C THR A 178 -20.25 3.11 -17.47
N ASN A 179 -19.61 4.12 -18.06
CA ASN A 179 -18.31 3.97 -18.72
C ASN A 179 -17.34 5.07 -18.31
N ALA A 180 -16.07 4.73 -18.28
CA ALA A 180 -14.98 5.68 -18.13
C ALA A 180 -14.54 6.21 -19.51
N GLY A 181 -14.10 7.47 -19.56
CA GLY A 181 -13.42 8.07 -20.72
C GLY A 181 -14.28 8.36 -21.94
N LYS A 182 -15.60 8.19 -21.90
CA LYS A 182 -16.49 8.51 -23.03
C LYS A 182 -16.84 9.99 -23.14
N SER A 183 -16.73 10.73 -22.07
CA SER A 183 -17.00 12.16 -22.00
C SER A 183 -15.73 12.93 -21.65
N LYS A 184 -15.71 14.22 -21.95
CA LYS A 184 -14.69 15.15 -21.42
C LYS A 184 -15.16 15.86 -20.15
N ASP A 185 -16.42 15.68 -19.78
CA ASP A 185 -17.04 16.36 -18.65
C ASP A 185 -16.78 15.58 -17.35
N THR A 186 -16.29 16.25 -16.33
CA THR A 186 -16.12 15.73 -14.97
C THR A 186 -17.30 16.07 -14.06
N TYR A 187 -18.37 16.58 -14.63
CA TYR A 187 -19.66 16.82 -13.98
C TYR A 187 -19.56 17.64 -12.69
N GLY A 188 -18.92 18.79 -12.79
CA GLY A 188 -18.76 19.72 -11.68
C GLY A 188 -17.62 19.38 -10.73
N MET A 189 -16.98 18.25 -10.92
CA MET A 189 -15.88 17.83 -10.05
C MET A 189 -14.53 18.37 -10.52
N ILE A 190 -13.77 18.88 -9.56
CA ILE A 190 -12.36 19.23 -9.71
C ILE A 190 -11.61 18.53 -8.59
N ALA A 191 -10.64 17.70 -8.95
CA ALA A 191 -9.82 16.97 -8.00
C ALA A 191 -8.35 17.21 -8.27
N THR A 192 -7.58 17.42 -7.19
CA THR A 192 -6.13 17.33 -7.20
C THR A 192 -5.75 16.05 -6.49
N THR A 193 -5.26 15.09 -7.27
CA THR A 193 -4.81 13.82 -6.71
C THR A 193 -3.30 13.76 -6.70
N GLN A 194 -2.75 13.03 -5.75
CA GLN A 194 -1.33 12.77 -5.66
C GLN A 194 -1.08 11.28 -5.94
N VAL A 195 -0.10 11.02 -6.77
CA VAL A 195 0.47 9.68 -6.90
C VAL A 195 1.65 9.62 -5.95
N ILE A 196 1.57 8.78 -4.97
CA ILE A 196 2.58 8.62 -3.92
C ILE A 196 3.16 7.21 -3.93
N CYS A 197 4.32 7.03 -3.34
CA CYS A 197 4.86 5.71 -3.07
C CYS A 197 4.23 5.16 -1.79
N GLY A 198 3.59 4.00 -1.90
CA GLY A 198 2.89 3.38 -0.78
C GLY A 198 3.76 2.38 -0.03
N GLU A 199 3.80 2.48 1.28
CA GLU A 199 4.51 1.51 2.13
C GLU A 199 3.89 0.11 2.04
N ALA A 200 2.58 0.01 1.95
CA ALA A 200 1.87 -1.27 1.92
C ALA A 200 2.18 -2.07 0.65
N ASN A 201 2.27 -1.40 -0.50
CA ASN A 201 2.62 -2.03 -1.77
C ASN A 201 4.05 -2.55 -1.80
N GLU A 202 4.99 -1.87 -1.16
CA GLU A 202 6.37 -2.34 -1.05
C GLU A 202 6.43 -3.73 -0.38
N MET A 203 5.54 -3.96 0.58
CA MET A 203 5.49 -5.22 1.33
C MET A 203 4.65 -6.31 0.67
N CYS A 204 3.77 -6.00 -0.28
CA CYS A 204 2.94 -7.01 -0.96
C CYS A 204 3.78 -8.06 -1.68
N ILE A 205 4.86 -7.65 -2.35
CA ILE A 205 5.79 -8.57 -3.03
C ILE A 205 6.44 -9.52 -2.03
N PHE A 206 6.84 -8.99 -0.87
CA PHE A 206 7.51 -9.77 0.16
C PHE A 206 6.55 -10.73 0.85
N ARG A 207 5.35 -10.26 1.21
CA ARG A 207 4.35 -11.07 1.93
C ARG A 207 3.80 -12.23 1.11
N SER A 208 3.73 -12.09 -0.21
CA SER A 208 3.27 -13.17 -1.10
C SER A 208 4.39 -14.14 -1.48
N SER A 209 5.66 -13.83 -1.18
CA SER A 209 6.78 -14.70 -1.54
C SER A 209 6.95 -15.84 -0.53
N TYR A 210 7.34 -17.00 -1.03
CA TYR A 210 7.74 -18.15 -0.20
C TYR A 210 8.85 -17.78 0.80
N ASN A 211 9.80 -16.96 0.36
CA ASN A 211 10.92 -16.52 1.20
C ASN A 211 10.48 -15.64 2.36
N PHE A 212 9.45 -14.80 2.17
CA PHE A 212 8.87 -14.05 3.28
C PHE A 212 8.25 -14.97 4.31
N GLN A 213 7.50 -15.99 3.87
CA GLN A 213 6.90 -16.98 4.77
C GLN A 213 7.97 -17.76 5.53
N GLN A 214 9.05 -18.18 4.87
CA GLN A 214 10.17 -18.86 5.52
C GLN A 214 10.87 -17.96 6.55
N ALA A 215 11.17 -16.71 6.19
CA ALA A 215 11.78 -15.76 7.12
C ALA A 215 10.87 -15.47 8.33
N ALA A 216 9.55 -15.35 8.11
CA ALA A 216 8.58 -15.16 9.18
C ALA A 216 8.53 -16.37 10.14
N LEU A 217 8.59 -17.59 9.60
CA LEU A 217 8.65 -18.81 10.40
C LEU A 217 9.93 -18.90 11.23
N GLN A 218 11.09 -18.57 10.65
CA GLN A 218 12.37 -18.59 11.38
C GLN A 218 12.43 -17.45 12.42
N ARG A 219 11.89 -16.26 12.12
CA ARG A 219 11.74 -15.17 13.08
C ARG A 219 10.87 -15.58 14.27
N PHE A 220 9.74 -16.21 14.00
CA PHE A 220 8.86 -16.71 15.04
C PHE A 220 9.58 -17.76 15.94
N GLY A 221 10.34 -18.68 15.33
CA GLY A 221 11.15 -19.64 16.07
C GLY A 221 12.20 -18.96 16.96
N PHE A 222 12.89 -17.95 16.45
CA PHE A 222 13.86 -17.14 17.19
C PHE A 222 13.21 -16.43 18.38
N ASP A 223 12.10 -15.70 18.14
CA ASP A 223 11.39 -14.95 19.20
C ASP A 223 10.87 -15.88 20.32
N ILE A 224 10.44 -17.12 19.99
CA ILE A 224 10.08 -18.12 20.99
C ILE A 224 11.31 -18.54 21.81
N MET A 225 12.45 -18.82 21.19
CA MET A 225 13.66 -19.22 21.89
C MET A 225 14.19 -18.09 22.77
N GLU A 226 14.14 -16.87 22.29
CA GLU A 226 14.51 -15.67 23.05
C GLU A 226 13.60 -15.51 24.28
N ALA A 227 12.28 -15.62 24.11
CA ALA A 227 11.34 -15.56 25.22
C ALA A 227 11.56 -16.65 26.25
N LEU A 228 11.94 -17.88 25.85
CA LEU A 228 12.28 -18.97 26.77
C LEU A 228 13.60 -18.75 27.47
N ALA A 229 14.64 -18.28 26.76
CA ALA A 229 15.97 -18.06 27.28
C ALA A 229 16.03 -16.95 28.36
N TYR A 230 15.27 -15.87 28.15
CA TYR A 230 15.26 -14.69 29.03
C TYR A 230 14.10 -14.63 30.02
N ARG A 231 13.31 -15.67 30.10
CA ARG A 231 12.16 -15.73 31.01
C ARG A 231 12.62 -15.62 32.47
N THR A 232 11.96 -14.80 33.27
CA THR A 232 12.25 -14.56 34.67
C THR A 232 11.54 -15.53 35.63
N ASP A 233 10.44 -16.15 35.17
CA ASP A 233 9.62 -17.04 35.99
C ASP A 233 10.27 -18.44 36.08
N ARG A 234 10.07 -19.10 37.20
CA ARG A 234 10.48 -20.47 37.37
C ARG A 234 9.72 -21.36 36.36
N ALA A 235 10.45 -21.87 35.37
CA ALA A 235 9.89 -22.78 34.40
C ALA A 235 9.34 -24.04 35.09
N ASN A 236 8.15 -24.48 34.67
CA ASN A 236 7.61 -25.77 35.04
C ASN A 236 8.60 -26.86 34.55
N PRO A 237 9.00 -27.86 35.36
CA PRO A 237 9.96 -28.89 34.99
C PRO A 237 9.58 -29.76 33.77
N GLN A 238 8.34 -29.61 33.27
CA GLN A 238 7.87 -30.22 32.01
C GLN A 238 8.14 -29.37 30.77
N THR A 239 8.67 -28.16 30.91
CA THR A 239 9.03 -27.26 29.80
C THR A 239 10.49 -27.35 29.46
N MET A 240 10.88 -26.91 28.26
CA MET A 240 12.29 -26.77 27.88
C MET A 240 13.04 -25.97 28.95
N ARG A 241 14.21 -26.47 29.38
CA ARG A 241 15.03 -25.77 30.35
C ARG A 241 15.58 -24.49 29.76
N LYS A 242 15.80 -23.49 30.62
CA LYS A 242 16.41 -22.22 30.22
C LYS A 242 17.76 -22.41 29.53
N GLU A 243 18.57 -23.35 30.07
CA GLU A 243 19.89 -23.69 29.55
C GLU A 243 19.76 -24.24 28.11
N ASP A 244 18.82 -25.15 27.86
CA ASP A 244 18.58 -25.74 26.54
C ASP A 244 18.13 -24.65 25.55
N ALA A 245 17.30 -23.69 25.99
CA ALA A 245 16.87 -22.56 25.18
C ALA A 245 18.03 -21.63 24.83
N LEU A 246 18.94 -21.37 25.79
CA LEU A 246 20.16 -20.57 25.57
C LEU A 246 21.13 -21.23 24.58
N GLU A 247 21.26 -22.57 24.61
CA GLU A 247 22.07 -23.30 23.63
C GLU A 247 21.46 -23.28 22.21
N LEU A 248 20.12 -23.32 22.11
CA LEU A 248 19.43 -23.32 20.83
C LEU A 248 19.25 -21.91 20.24
N LEU A 249 19.27 -20.87 21.03
CA LEU A 249 19.07 -19.49 20.59
C LEU A 249 20.00 -19.09 19.43
N PRO A 250 21.32 -19.32 19.47
CA PRO A 250 22.21 -18.99 18.35
C PRO A 250 21.88 -19.78 17.06
N VAL A 251 21.34 -21.00 17.22
CA VAL A 251 20.94 -21.82 16.06
C VAL A 251 19.74 -21.22 15.35
N TYR A 252 18.75 -20.75 16.13
CA TYR A 252 17.56 -20.09 15.55
C TYR A 252 17.88 -18.70 15.01
N GLU A 253 18.75 -17.95 15.68
CA GLU A 253 19.27 -16.67 15.19
C GLU A 253 19.94 -16.84 13.81
N ASN A 254 20.85 -17.78 13.66
CA ASN A 254 21.55 -18.05 12.40
C ASN A 254 20.57 -18.51 11.29
N LYS A 255 19.56 -19.33 11.63
CA LYS A 255 18.52 -19.71 10.68
C LYS A 255 17.69 -18.51 10.22
N TYR A 256 17.36 -17.61 11.15
CA TYR A 256 16.64 -16.39 10.83
C TYR A 256 17.48 -15.47 9.95
N GLU A 257 18.73 -15.21 10.31
CA GLU A 257 19.64 -14.38 9.51
C GLU A 257 19.81 -14.93 8.08
N THR A 258 20.01 -16.24 7.95
CA THR A 258 20.11 -16.88 6.63
C THR A 258 18.81 -16.71 5.82
N ALA A 259 17.64 -16.89 6.43
CA ALA A 259 16.36 -16.69 5.76
C ALA A 259 16.11 -15.23 5.41
N LEU A 260 16.55 -14.30 6.26
CA LEU A 260 16.47 -12.86 6.02
C LEU A 260 17.38 -12.42 4.86
N GLU A 261 18.60 -12.93 4.78
CA GLU A 261 19.50 -12.67 3.64
C GLU A 261 18.90 -13.17 2.33
N LEU A 262 18.36 -14.38 2.32
CA LEU A 262 17.70 -14.94 1.14
C LEU A 262 16.47 -14.10 0.72
N LEU A 263 15.70 -13.62 1.70
CA LEU A 263 14.59 -12.72 1.45
C LEU A 263 15.07 -11.39 0.85
N ARG A 264 16.15 -10.82 1.37
CA ARG A 264 16.77 -9.58 0.88
C ARG A 264 17.25 -9.73 -0.55
N GLU A 265 17.96 -10.79 -0.89
CA GLU A 265 18.48 -11.04 -2.24
C GLU A 265 17.33 -11.19 -3.26
N ASN A 266 16.33 -12.00 -2.95
CA ASN A 266 15.18 -12.18 -3.83
C ASN A 266 14.34 -10.90 -3.96
N SER A 267 14.24 -10.12 -2.89
CA SER A 267 13.57 -8.83 -2.89
C SER A 267 14.28 -7.82 -3.78
N LEU A 268 15.62 -7.78 -3.73
CA LEU A 268 16.41 -6.94 -4.63
C LEU A 268 16.21 -7.31 -6.10
N GLN A 269 16.17 -8.60 -6.41
CA GLN A 269 15.93 -9.05 -7.78
C GLN A 269 14.52 -8.67 -8.26
N ALA A 270 13.52 -8.84 -7.40
CA ALA A 270 12.14 -8.42 -7.69
C ALA A 270 12.05 -6.90 -7.90
N ILE A 271 12.67 -6.11 -7.03
CA ILE A 271 12.72 -4.64 -7.14
C ILE A 271 13.50 -4.23 -8.39
N ALA A 272 14.65 -4.83 -8.66
CA ALA A 272 15.46 -4.52 -9.85
C ALA A 272 14.70 -4.79 -11.16
N SER A 273 13.89 -5.85 -11.19
CA SER A 273 13.05 -6.17 -12.36
C SER A 273 11.96 -5.13 -12.61
N VAL A 274 11.50 -4.41 -11.59
CA VAL A 274 10.41 -3.42 -11.63
C VAL A 274 10.93 -1.98 -11.50
N ALA A 275 12.10 -1.78 -10.89
CA ALA A 275 12.65 -0.45 -10.59
C ALA A 275 12.83 0.45 -11.82
N GLY A 276 13.14 -0.11 -12.98
CA GLY A 276 13.18 0.63 -14.25
C GLY A 276 11.82 1.11 -14.74
N GLN A 277 10.73 0.63 -14.14
CA GLN A 277 9.34 0.93 -14.51
C GLN A 277 8.58 1.68 -13.42
N SER A 278 9.01 1.56 -12.17
CA SER A 278 8.38 2.22 -11.04
C SER A 278 9.09 3.55 -10.70
N PRO A 279 8.35 4.66 -10.67
CA PRO A 279 8.90 5.95 -10.25
C PRO A 279 9.22 6.01 -8.74
N CYS A 280 8.84 5.01 -7.97
CA CYS A 280 9.14 4.94 -6.54
C CYS A 280 10.60 4.60 -6.24
N PHE A 281 11.33 4.07 -7.22
CA PHE A 281 12.75 3.76 -7.10
C PHE A 281 13.54 4.60 -8.09
N THR A 282 14.53 5.34 -7.60
CA THR A 282 15.46 6.05 -8.48
C THR A 282 16.53 5.08 -8.98
N VAL A 283 16.69 4.99 -10.29
CA VAL A 283 17.72 4.16 -10.95
C VAL A 283 19.12 4.47 -10.41
N ASN A 284 19.37 5.68 -9.93
CA ASN A 284 20.64 6.12 -9.37
C ASN A 284 20.96 5.54 -7.98
N SER A 285 19.99 4.94 -7.29
CA SER A 285 20.23 4.28 -5.98
C SER A 285 20.52 2.79 -6.13
N LEU A 286 20.20 2.21 -7.28
CA LEU A 286 20.62 0.88 -7.68
C LEU A 286 21.99 0.99 -8.36
N ASN A 287 23.06 0.97 -7.58
CA ASN A 287 24.35 0.65 -8.18
C ASN A 287 24.21 -0.74 -8.80
N TYR A 288 24.22 -0.78 -10.13
CA TYR A 288 24.13 -2.03 -10.90
C TYR A 288 25.22 -3.03 -10.48
N SER A 289 26.34 -2.52 -9.95
CA SER A 289 27.39 -3.30 -9.29
C SER A 289 26.89 -4.04 -8.06
N ASP A 290 26.05 -3.45 -7.21
CA ASP A 290 25.52 -4.10 -6.00
C ASP A 290 24.52 -5.21 -6.32
N VAL A 291 23.86 -5.14 -7.48
CA VAL A 291 22.94 -6.18 -7.98
C VAL A 291 23.70 -7.29 -8.71
N MET A 292 24.80 -6.93 -9.40
CA MET A 292 25.64 -7.89 -10.14
C MET A 292 26.76 -8.51 -9.29
N GLU A 293 27.12 -7.89 -8.17
CA GLU A 293 27.96 -8.49 -7.14
C GLU A 293 27.14 -9.38 -6.18
N SER A 294 26.07 -9.96 -6.68
CA SER A 294 25.42 -11.10 -6.04
C SER A 294 26.48 -12.17 -5.79
N PRO A 295 26.54 -12.75 -4.58
CA PRO A 295 27.64 -13.54 -4.08
C PRO A 295 27.79 -14.93 -4.71
N ARG A 296 27.60 -15.05 -6.02
CA ARG A 296 28.04 -16.26 -6.76
C ARG A 296 29.54 -16.53 -6.60
N ASN A 297 30.31 -15.54 -6.11
CA ASN A 297 31.75 -15.66 -5.84
C ASN A 297 32.14 -15.61 -4.38
N ARG A 298 31.21 -15.45 -3.45
CA ARG A 298 31.51 -15.79 -2.06
C ARG A 298 31.37 -17.29 -1.92
N SER A 299 32.45 -18.01 -2.11
CA SER A 299 32.59 -19.36 -1.59
C SER A 299 32.22 -19.29 -0.11
N ILE A 300 31.03 -19.78 0.23
CA ILE A 300 30.65 -20.02 1.62
C ILE A 300 31.73 -20.97 2.13
N PRO A 301 32.53 -20.61 3.10
CA PRO A 301 33.42 -21.57 3.71
C PRO A 301 32.52 -22.56 4.45
N TYR A 302 32.23 -23.70 3.80
CA TYR A 302 31.67 -24.86 4.49
C TYR A 302 32.71 -25.34 5.47
N ASN A 303 32.74 -24.74 6.65
CA ASN A 303 33.42 -25.30 7.81
C ASN A 303 32.58 -26.46 8.34
N TYR A 304 32.69 -27.61 7.66
CA TYR A 304 32.39 -28.87 8.32
C TYR A 304 33.44 -29.07 9.44
N GLY A 305 33.12 -28.52 10.61
CA GLY A 305 33.83 -28.90 11.82
C GLY A 305 33.69 -30.41 12.00
N ARG A 306 34.82 -31.10 11.92
CA ARG A 306 34.90 -32.54 12.23
C ARG A 306 34.42 -32.71 13.69
N LEU A 307 33.28 -33.35 13.82
CA LEU A 307 32.92 -34.00 15.09
C LEU A 307 33.91 -35.16 15.31
N TYR A 308 34.75 -35.06 16.31
CA TYR A 308 35.36 -36.18 16.99
C TYR A 308 34.53 -36.52 18.24
#